data_794a8b0b9f7c5388dc15c43205ded8ed
#
_entry.id   794a8b0b9f7c5388dc15c43205ded8ed
#
_cell.length_a   1.000
_cell.length_b   1.000
_cell.length_c   1.000
_cell.angle_alpha   90.00
_cell.angle_beta   90.00
_cell.angle_gamma   90.00
#
_symmetry.space_group_name_H-M   'P 1'
#
loop_
_entity.id
_entity.type
_entity.pdbx_description
1 polymer ?
#
loop_
_entity_poly.entity_id
_entity_poly.type
_entity_poly.pdbx_seq_one_letter_code
_entity_poly.pdbx_strand_id
1 'polypeptide(L)'
;LRHSYVDLDDPTHLEFQYVQALAAVADTAFPAGEPLEAYHLGGGGLTFPRYLERVRPGTVSVVSEIDRGVLAIDERDLGLVTGPAMDVRIEDARLGLRSLEIDSRDLVVGDAFGGISVPWHLTTREALTDVQRVVRPGGIYAANLIDFAPLSFARAELATMRTVFEHVAVASDAETLGREVGSGGNVVAIASDEPLDLEALRSGFAAQGLEWEVVEGAVLDAWIGDSPVLTDDFAPVDQLLTPYPSARRPVA
;
A
#
# COMPACT_ATOMS: atom_id res chain seq x y z
N LEU A 1 -10.32 -7.51 -14.11
CA LEU A 1 -9.13 -7.10 -13.35
C LEU A 1 -8.45 -8.38 -12.80
N ARG A 2 -7.12 -8.44 -12.85
CA ARG A 2 -6.34 -9.43 -12.10
C ARG A 2 -6.09 -8.85 -10.72
N HIS A 3 -6.46 -9.56 -9.65
CA HIS A 3 -6.31 -9.08 -8.29
C HIS A 3 -5.00 -9.52 -7.64
N SER A 4 -4.46 -10.68 -8.04
CA SER A 4 -3.18 -11.20 -7.57
C SER A 4 -2.52 -12.03 -8.64
N TYR A 5 -1.22 -12.21 -8.54
CA TYR A 5 -0.41 -13.13 -9.33
C TYR A 5 0.59 -13.80 -8.39
N VAL A 6 0.66 -15.11 -8.44
CA VAL A 6 1.61 -15.91 -7.66
C VAL A 6 2.36 -16.81 -8.63
N ASP A 7 3.67 -16.71 -8.64
CA ASP A 7 4.53 -17.68 -9.28
C ASP A 7 4.86 -18.79 -8.26
N LEU A 8 4.43 -20.02 -8.55
CA LEU A 8 4.61 -21.14 -7.63
C LEU A 8 6.03 -21.70 -7.63
N ASP A 9 6.77 -21.47 -8.70
CA ASP A 9 8.14 -21.94 -8.87
C ASP A 9 9.16 -20.90 -8.40
N ASP A 10 8.82 -19.60 -8.49
CA ASP A 10 9.68 -18.50 -8.07
C ASP A 10 8.93 -17.45 -7.25
N PRO A 11 8.92 -17.55 -5.92
CA PRO A 11 8.29 -16.55 -5.04
C PRO A 11 8.92 -15.15 -5.11
N THR A 12 10.06 -14.98 -5.80
CA THR A 12 10.69 -13.67 -6.01
C THR A 12 10.18 -12.96 -7.26
N HIS A 13 9.44 -13.67 -8.12
CA HIS A 13 8.81 -13.06 -9.27
C HIS A 13 7.62 -12.17 -8.87
N LEU A 14 7.70 -10.89 -9.21
CA LEU A 14 6.68 -9.89 -8.94
C LEU A 14 6.09 -9.39 -10.27
N GLU A 15 4.92 -9.87 -10.63
CA GLU A 15 4.27 -9.54 -11.92
C GLU A 15 3.77 -8.09 -11.97
N PHE A 16 3.25 -7.57 -10.86
CA PHE A 16 2.64 -6.24 -10.85
C PHE A 16 3.63 -5.16 -10.41
N GLN A 17 3.63 -4.05 -11.14
CA GLN A 17 4.53 -2.91 -10.87
C GLN A 17 4.39 -2.36 -9.45
N TYR A 18 3.18 -2.31 -8.89
CA TYR A 18 3.01 -1.82 -7.53
C TYR A 18 3.63 -2.77 -6.50
N VAL A 19 3.62 -4.09 -6.72
CA VAL A 19 4.29 -5.05 -5.83
C VAL A 19 5.81 -4.92 -5.96
N GLN A 20 6.32 -4.70 -7.18
CA GLN A 20 7.73 -4.38 -7.41
C GLN A 20 8.14 -3.09 -6.68
N ALA A 21 7.25 -2.08 -6.68
CA ALA A 21 7.49 -0.84 -5.95
C ALA A 21 7.48 -1.05 -4.42
N LEU A 22 6.55 -1.85 -3.88
CA LEU A 22 6.56 -2.24 -2.46
C LEU A 22 7.85 -2.98 -2.08
N ALA A 23 8.34 -3.87 -2.96
CA ALA A 23 9.62 -4.55 -2.77
C ALA A 23 10.79 -3.57 -2.75
N ALA A 24 10.83 -2.62 -3.70
CA ALA A 24 11.85 -1.58 -3.71
C ALA A 24 11.81 -0.71 -2.45
N VAL A 25 10.62 -0.35 -1.94
CA VAL A 25 10.48 0.36 -0.65
C VAL A 25 11.12 -0.44 0.48
N ALA A 26 10.78 -1.73 0.62
CA ALA A 26 11.35 -2.57 1.66
C ALA A 26 12.87 -2.77 1.51
N ASP A 27 13.35 -2.94 0.28
CA ASP A 27 14.77 -3.19 0.00
C ASP A 27 15.66 -1.95 0.16
N THR A 28 15.06 -0.75 0.05
CA THR A 28 15.79 0.51 0.27
C THR A 28 15.71 0.99 1.72
N ALA A 29 14.62 0.71 2.41
CA ALA A 29 14.42 1.16 3.79
C ALA A 29 15.16 0.28 4.82
N PHE A 30 15.36 -1.00 4.52
CA PHE A 30 15.93 -1.96 5.46
C PHE A 30 17.15 -2.69 4.88
N PRO A 31 18.15 -3.04 5.71
CA PRO A 31 19.33 -3.77 5.23
C PRO A 31 18.96 -5.06 4.50
N ALA A 32 19.66 -5.34 3.40
CA ALA A 32 19.37 -6.48 2.55
C ALA A 32 19.50 -7.82 3.31
N GLY A 33 18.49 -8.68 3.18
CA GLY A 33 18.49 -10.02 3.79
C GLY A 33 18.21 -10.05 5.29
N GLU A 34 18.12 -8.92 5.97
CA GLU A 34 17.70 -8.89 7.37
C GLU A 34 16.18 -9.17 7.50
N PRO A 35 15.77 -9.98 8.48
CA PRO A 35 14.37 -10.30 8.70
C PRO A 35 13.59 -9.08 9.16
N LEU A 36 12.30 -9.02 8.82
CA LEU A 36 11.38 -7.96 9.20
C LEU A 36 10.20 -8.50 10.02
N GLU A 37 9.68 -7.68 10.91
CA GLU A 37 8.36 -7.83 11.49
C GLU A 37 7.38 -7.04 10.62
N ALA A 38 6.62 -7.72 9.77
CA ALA A 38 5.71 -7.10 8.83
C ALA A 38 4.24 -7.30 9.21
N TYR A 39 3.40 -6.32 8.89
CA TYR A 39 1.95 -6.45 8.96
C TYR A 39 1.32 -6.04 7.63
N HIS A 40 0.36 -6.85 7.16
CA HIS A 40 -0.30 -6.66 5.87
C HIS A 40 -1.81 -6.49 6.07
N LEU A 41 -2.32 -5.33 5.63
CA LEU A 41 -3.75 -5.07 5.52
C LEU A 41 -4.21 -5.61 4.16
N GLY A 42 -4.87 -6.79 4.16
CA GLY A 42 -5.22 -7.54 2.97
C GLY A 42 -4.19 -8.62 2.63
N GLY A 43 -4.67 -9.79 2.20
CA GLY A 43 -3.85 -10.94 1.84
C GLY A 43 -3.74 -11.14 0.33
N GLY A 44 -4.89 -11.16 -0.36
CA GLY A 44 -4.94 -11.57 -1.75
C GLY A 44 -4.23 -12.92 -1.95
N GLY A 45 -3.37 -13.05 -2.96
CA GLY A 45 -2.52 -14.24 -3.16
C GLY A 45 -1.27 -14.32 -2.29
N LEU A 46 -1.11 -13.41 -1.34
CA LEU A 46 0.07 -13.28 -0.47
C LEU A 46 1.40 -13.16 -1.23
N THR A 47 1.39 -12.57 -2.41
CA THR A 47 2.58 -12.43 -3.26
C THR A 47 3.70 -11.70 -2.53
N PHE A 48 3.41 -10.55 -1.92
CA PHE A 48 4.42 -9.76 -1.25
C PHE A 48 4.91 -10.38 0.08
N PRO A 49 4.07 -10.95 0.97
CA PRO A 49 4.54 -11.72 2.11
C PRO A 49 5.45 -12.90 1.73
N ARG A 50 5.14 -13.65 0.67
CA ARG A 50 5.97 -14.76 0.16
C ARG A 50 7.32 -14.26 -0.37
N TYR A 51 7.32 -13.12 -1.07
CA TYR A 51 8.55 -12.46 -1.50
C TYR A 51 9.44 -12.13 -0.31
N LEU A 52 8.91 -11.46 0.71
CA LEU A 52 9.66 -11.08 1.91
C LEU A 52 10.28 -12.31 2.61
N GLU A 53 9.50 -13.37 2.82
CA GLU A 53 9.99 -14.61 3.42
C GLU A 53 11.17 -15.20 2.62
N ARG A 54 11.11 -15.11 1.28
CA ARG A 54 12.13 -15.68 0.40
C ARG A 54 13.41 -14.86 0.36
N VAL A 55 13.31 -13.52 0.28
CA VAL A 55 14.50 -12.64 0.16
C VAL A 55 15.05 -12.21 1.52
N ARG A 56 14.26 -12.34 2.59
CA ARG A 56 14.60 -11.98 3.98
C ARG A 56 14.25 -13.13 4.94
N PRO A 57 15.03 -14.23 4.91
CA PRO A 57 14.73 -15.40 5.73
C PRO A 57 14.63 -15.06 7.22
N GLY A 58 13.56 -15.51 7.87
CA GLY A 58 13.26 -15.19 9.26
C GLY A 58 12.26 -14.02 9.42
N THR A 59 11.84 -13.39 8.34
CA THR A 59 10.74 -12.41 8.37
C THR A 59 9.48 -13.05 8.94
N VAL A 60 8.79 -12.31 9.80
CA VAL A 60 7.46 -12.67 10.32
C VAL A 60 6.44 -11.74 9.68
N SER A 61 5.54 -12.31 8.90
CA SER A 61 4.40 -11.61 8.30
C SER A 61 3.11 -11.96 9.02
N VAL A 62 2.44 -10.97 9.60
CA VAL A 62 1.06 -11.08 10.06
C VAL A 62 0.17 -10.47 8.99
N VAL A 63 -0.81 -11.22 8.51
CA VAL A 63 -1.71 -10.81 7.43
C VAL A 63 -3.14 -10.86 7.91
N SER A 64 -3.86 -9.74 7.84
CA SER A 64 -5.30 -9.72 8.08
C SER A 64 -6.04 -9.77 6.74
N GLU A 65 -6.72 -10.88 6.50
CA GLU A 65 -7.56 -11.13 5.32
C GLU A 65 -9.01 -11.32 5.77
N ILE A 66 -9.94 -10.59 5.18
CA ILE A 66 -11.34 -10.65 5.59
C ILE A 66 -12.09 -11.81 4.94
N ASP A 67 -11.63 -12.26 3.76
CA ASP A 67 -12.30 -13.31 3.00
C ASP A 67 -11.65 -14.68 3.22
N ARG A 68 -12.30 -15.51 4.04
CA ARG A 68 -11.90 -16.90 4.26
C ARG A 68 -11.82 -17.72 2.95
N GLY A 69 -12.57 -17.34 1.92
CA GLY A 69 -12.56 -18.01 0.64
C GLY A 69 -11.26 -17.78 -0.12
N VAL A 70 -10.67 -16.59 0.00
CA VAL A 70 -9.36 -16.26 -0.56
C VAL A 70 -8.30 -17.13 0.09
N LEU A 71 -8.21 -17.16 1.42
CA LEU A 71 -7.27 -18.02 2.15
C LEU A 71 -7.40 -19.50 1.75
N ALA A 72 -8.64 -20.01 1.63
CA ALA A 72 -8.87 -21.41 1.25
C ALA A 72 -8.38 -21.73 -0.18
N ILE A 73 -8.41 -20.76 -1.10
CA ILE A 73 -7.84 -20.90 -2.45
C ILE A 73 -6.32 -20.90 -2.37
N ASP A 74 -5.73 -20.01 -1.60
CA ASP A 74 -4.27 -19.89 -1.44
C ASP A 74 -3.67 -21.18 -0.87
N GLU A 75 -4.29 -21.75 0.16
CA GLU A 75 -3.86 -23.02 0.76
C GLU A 75 -4.03 -24.21 -0.21
N ARG A 76 -5.17 -24.27 -0.91
CA ARG A 76 -5.49 -25.41 -1.77
C ARG A 76 -4.75 -25.37 -3.12
N ASP A 77 -4.71 -24.19 -3.76
CA ASP A 77 -4.32 -24.07 -5.16
C ASP A 77 -2.98 -23.33 -5.34
N LEU A 78 -2.60 -22.48 -4.38
CA LEU A 78 -1.38 -21.67 -4.47
C LEU A 78 -0.30 -22.08 -3.46
N GLY A 79 -0.43 -23.27 -2.86
CA GLY A 79 0.60 -23.87 -2.03
C GLY A 79 0.96 -23.05 -0.78
N LEU A 80 0.05 -22.20 -0.28
CA LEU A 80 0.29 -21.44 0.94
C LEU A 80 0.42 -22.39 2.15
N VAL A 81 1.46 -22.18 2.92
CA VAL A 81 1.64 -22.83 4.22
C VAL A 81 1.64 -21.73 5.29
N THR A 82 0.60 -21.72 6.10
CA THR A 82 0.49 -20.80 7.23
C THR A 82 1.26 -21.32 8.44
N GLY A 83 1.73 -20.42 9.29
CA GLY A 83 2.50 -20.77 10.48
C GLY A 83 3.02 -19.53 11.19
N PRO A 84 3.91 -19.66 12.17
CA PRO A 84 4.41 -18.51 12.94
C PRO A 84 5.13 -17.44 12.12
N ALA A 85 5.75 -17.81 10.98
CA ALA A 85 6.39 -16.85 10.07
C ALA A 85 5.40 -16.25 9.05
N MET A 86 4.27 -16.92 8.79
CA MET A 86 3.20 -16.48 7.89
C MET A 86 1.86 -16.64 8.62
N ASP A 87 1.56 -15.71 9.54
CA ASP A 87 0.35 -15.75 10.39
C ASP A 87 -0.80 -15.03 9.66
N VAL A 88 -1.64 -15.82 8.98
CA VAL A 88 -2.81 -15.28 8.26
C VAL A 88 -4.06 -15.38 9.15
N ARG A 89 -4.63 -14.24 9.46
CA ARG A 89 -5.79 -14.08 10.33
C ARG A 89 -7.02 -13.70 9.53
N ILE A 90 -8.12 -14.43 9.74
CA ILE A 90 -9.40 -14.08 9.15
C ILE A 90 -10.08 -13.03 10.02
N GLU A 91 -9.80 -11.78 9.74
CA GLU A 91 -10.27 -10.64 10.52
C GLU A 91 -10.29 -9.36 9.69
N ASP A 92 -10.97 -8.34 10.20
CA ASP A 92 -10.84 -6.98 9.71
C ASP A 92 -9.45 -6.42 10.05
N ALA A 93 -8.76 -5.86 9.03
CA ALA A 93 -7.38 -5.40 9.18
C ALA A 93 -7.21 -4.28 10.21
N ARG A 94 -8.20 -3.40 10.40
CA ARG A 94 -8.14 -2.36 11.43
C ARG A 94 -8.27 -2.95 12.84
N LEU A 95 -9.09 -3.99 13.01
CA LEU A 95 -9.16 -4.72 14.29
C LEU A 95 -7.85 -5.47 14.55
N GLY A 96 -7.26 -6.05 13.51
CA GLY A 96 -5.93 -6.65 13.57
C GLY A 96 -4.86 -5.65 14.03
N LEU A 97 -4.77 -4.47 13.41
CA LEU A 97 -3.86 -3.39 13.85
C LEU A 97 -3.99 -3.09 15.34
N ARG A 98 -5.21 -2.95 15.82
CA ARG A 98 -5.48 -2.61 17.23
C ARG A 98 -5.04 -3.70 18.21
N SER A 99 -4.93 -4.95 17.76
CA SER A 99 -4.45 -6.07 18.56
C SER A 99 -2.92 -6.15 18.68
N LEU A 100 -2.18 -5.43 17.82
CA LEU A 100 -0.73 -5.42 17.82
C LEU A 100 -0.16 -4.52 18.91
N GLU A 101 1.04 -4.85 19.38
CA GLU A 101 1.78 -4.02 20.30
C GLU A 101 2.29 -2.73 19.64
N ILE A 102 2.53 -1.69 20.46
CA ILE A 102 3.14 -0.45 20.01
C ILE A 102 4.56 -0.73 19.54
N ASP A 103 5.03 -0.01 18.50
CA ASP A 103 6.40 -0.09 17.98
C ASP A 103 6.84 -1.53 17.69
N SER A 104 5.94 -2.34 17.13
CA SER A 104 6.17 -3.77 16.93
C SER A 104 6.39 -4.17 15.47
N ARG A 105 6.25 -3.25 14.53
CA ARG A 105 6.39 -3.54 13.08
C ARG A 105 7.43 -2.67 12.42
N ASP A 106 8.32 -3.29 11.66
CA ASP A 106 9.26 -2.61 10.78
C ASP A 106 8.54 -2.08 9.55
N LEU A 107 7.64 -2.90 8.99
CA LEU A 107 6.90 -2.60 7.77
C LEU A 107 5.41 -2.89 7.95
N VAL A 108 4.59 -1.91 7.62
CA VAL A 108 3.14 -2.08 7.46
C VAL A 108 2.78 -1.86 6.00
N VAL A 109 2.01 -2.77 5.41
CA VAL A 109 1.60 -2.71 4.00
C VAL A 109 0.09 -2.61 3.91
N GLY A 110 -0.41 -1.58 3.22
CA GLY A 110 -1.82 -1.41 2.89
C GLY A 110 -2.11 -1.88 1.47
N ASP A 111 -2.74 -3.04 1.31
CA ASP A 111 -3.13 -3.60 0.00
C ASP A 111 -4.49 -4.30 0.09
N ALA A 112 -5.44 -3.70 0.83
CA ALA A 112 -6.78 -4.22 1.02
C ALA A 112 -7.78 -3.51 0.10
N PHE A 113 -8.53 -4.30 -0.67
CA PHE A 113 -9.49 -3.78 -1.63
C PHE A 113 -10.86 -4.46 -1.52
N GLY A 114 -11.94 -3.66 -1.59
CA GLY A 114 -13.30 -4.10 -1.83
C GLY A 114 -13.67 -3.92 -3.30
N GLY A 115 -13.13 -4.76 -4.19
CA GLY A 115 -13.22 -4.55 -5.63
C GLY A 115 -12.08 -3.68 -6.16
N ILE A 116 -12.31 -2.39 -6.42
CA ILE A 116 -11.28 -1.43 -6.86
C ILE A 116 -10.99 -0.34 -5.82
N SER A 117 -11.82 -0.22 -4.78
CA SER A 117 -11.66 0.78 -3.73
C SER A 117 -11.06 0.18 -2.47
N VAL A 118 -10.23 0.96 -1.80
CA VAL A 118 -9.81 0.66 -0.43
C VAL A 118 -11.02 0.81 0.49
N PRO A 119 -11.30 -0.12 1.41
CA PRO A 119 -12.37 0.04 2.39
C PRO A 119 -12.20 1.33 3.19
N TRP A 120 -13.23 2.18 3.19
CA TRP A 120 -13.17 3.54 3.75
C TRP A 120 -12.59 3.61 5.18
N HIS A 121 -12.91 2.64 6.03
CA HIS A 121 -12.46 2.61 7.43
C HIS A 121 -10.97 2.28 7.61
N LEU A 122 -10.26 1.93 6.53
CA LEU A 122 -8.80 1.76 6.49
C LEU A 122 -8.06 3.01 6.01
N THR A 123 -8.78 4.02 5.52
CA THR A 123 -8.20 5.25 4.92
C THR A 123 -8.31 6.47 5.83
N THR A 124 -8.92 6.33 6.99
CA THR A 124 -9.19 7.47 7.88
C THR A 124 -7.97 7.83 8.72
N ARG A 125 -7.90 9.08 9.15
CA ARG A 125 -6.85 9.54 10.08
C ARG A 125 -6.76 8.66 11.32
N GLU A 126 -7.90 8.19 11.82
CA GLU A 126 -7.98 7.31 12.99
C GLU A 126 -7.37 5.93 12.67
N ALA A 127 -7.60 5.39 11.46
CA ALA A 127 -6.96 4.15 11.02
C ALA A 127 -5.45 4.32 10.82
N LEU A 128 -5.04 5.42 10.19
CA LEU A 128 -3.62 5.74 10.01
C LEU A 128 -2.90 5.99 11.34
N THR A 129 -3.60 6.51 12.35
CA THR A 129 -3.07 6.61 13.73
C THR A 129 -2.87 5.21 14.34
N ASP A 130 -3.79 4.26 14.09
CA ASP A 130 -3.60 2.87 14.49
C ASP A 130 -2.37 2.24 13.77
N VAL A 131 -2.12 2.59 12.49
CA VAL A 131 -0.92 2.18 11.73
C VAL A 131 0.34 2.78 12.35
N GLN A 132 0.39 4.12 12.53
CA GLN A 132 1.55 4.80 13.10
C GLN A 132 1.94 4.23 14.48
N ARG A 133 0.95 3.93 15.31
CA ARG A 133 1.16 3.35 16.66
C ARG A 133 1.94 2.03 16.62
N VAL A 134 1.78 1.21 15.61
CA VAL A 134 2.43 -0.11 15.52
C VAL A 134 3.75 -0.08 14.76
N VAL A 135 3.95 0.92 13.92
CA VAL A 135 5.21 1.14 13.19
C VAL A 135 6.29 1.58 14.18
N ARG A 136 7.46 0.93 14.14
CA ARG A 136 8.64 1.29 14.96
C ARG A 136 9.24 2.60 14.51
N PRO A 137 10.02 3.29 15.37
CA PRO A 137 10.93 4.34 14.91
C PRO A 137 11.81 3.84 13.76
N GLY A 138 11.82 4.56 12.64
CA GLY A 138 12.50 4.16 11.40
C GLY A 138 11.76 3.10 10.56
N GLY A 139 10.58 2.66 11.00
CA GLY A 139 9.71 1.79 10.23
C GLY A 139 8.93 2.53 9.14
N ILE A 140 8.33 1.77 8.24
CA ILE A 140 7.65 2.28 7.05
C ILE A 140 6.19 1.79 6.99
N TYR A 141 5.29 2.69 6.63
CA TYR A 141 3.99 2.36 6.08
C TYR A 141 4.01 2.56 4.56
N ALA A 142 3.66 1.54 3.78
CA ALA A 142 3.54 1.61 2.34
C ALA A 142 2.16 1.13 1.89
N ALA A 143 1.42 1.93 1.14
CA ALA A 143 0.07 1.60 0.71
C ALA A 143 -0.08 1.65 -0.81
N ASN A 144 -0.66 0.59 -1.37
CA ASN A 144 -1.11 0.56 -2.75
C ASN A 144 -2.48 1.22 -2.86
N LEU A 145 -2.59 2.23 -3.70
CA LEU A 145 -3.82 2.94 -4.01
C LEU A 145 -4.11 2.80 -5.50
N ILE A 146 -5.35 2.50 -5.86
CA ILE A 146 -5.82 2.55 -7.25
C ILE A 146 -6.71 3.77 -7.37
N ASP A 147 -6.40 4.65 -8.33
CA ASP A 147 -7.24 5.81 -8.59
C ASP A 147 -7.19 6.20 -10.06
N PHE A 148 -8.12 7.04 -10.46
CA PHE A 148 -8.30 7.53 -11.82
C PHE A 148 -8.25 9.05 -11.85
N ALA A 149 -7.82 9.61 -12.97
CA ALA A 149 -7.77 11.07 -13.11
C ALA A 149 -9.12 11.73 -12.70
N PRO A 150 -9.10 12.74 -11.83
CA PRO A 150 -7.99 13.56 -11.36
C PRO A 150 -7.28 13.09 -10.07
N LEU A 151 -7.36 11.82 -9.69
CA LEU A 151 -6.72 11.20 -8.53
C LEU A 151 -7.22 11.76 -7.18
N SER A 152 -8.52 12.00 -7.09
CA SER A 152 -9.10 12.66 -5.92
C SER A 152 -9.02 11.83 -4.65
N PHE A 153 -9.13 10.50 -4.76
CA PHE A 153 -8.96 9.60 -3.62
C PHE A 153 -7.50 9.56 -3.16
N ALA A 154 -6.55 9.32 -4.07
CA ALA A 154 -5.14 9.25 -3.73
C ALA A 154 -4.65 10.55 -3.07
N ARG A 155 -5.08 11.72 -3.57
CA ARG A 155 -4.76 13.01 -2.98
C ARG A 155 -5.36 13.17 -1.57
N ALA A 156 -6.61 12.74 -1.35
CA ALA A 156 -7.24 12.79 -0.04
C ALA A 156 -6.56 11.83 0.96
N GLU A 157 -6.16 10.65 0.51
CA GLU A 157 -5.41 9.70 1.34
C GLU A 157 -4.06 10.27 1.76
N LEU A 158 -3.30 10.86 0.83
CA LEU A 158 -2.02 11.51 1.14
C LEU A 158 -2.19 12.75 2.02
N ALA A 159 -3.27 13.54 1.83
CA ALA A 159 -3.61 14.62 2.74
C ALA A 159 -3.86 14.08 4.16
N THR A 160 -4.50 12.93 4.27
CA THR A 160 -4.79 12.28 5.55
C THR A 160 -3.50 11.73 6.19
N MET A 161 -2.63 11.05 5.42
CA MET A 161 -1.32 10.57 5.90
C MET A 161 -0.47 11.70 6.46
N ARG A 162 -0.45 12.89 5.79
CA ARG A 162 0.26 14.08 6.25
C ARG A 162 -0.20 14.62 7.61
N THR A 163 -1.38 14.25 8.07
CA THR A 163 -1.87 14.65 9.42
C THR A 163 -1.38 13.70 10.52
N VAL A 164 -0.77 12.58 10.14
CA VAL A 164 -0.37 11.51 11.06
C VAL A 164 1.15 11.31 11.05
N PHE A 165 1.76 11.19 9.87
CA PHE A 165 3.19 10.93 9.71
C PHE A 165 3.96 12.21 9.38
N GLU A 166 5.21 12.30 9.87
CA GLU A 166 6.08 13.46 9.60
C GLU A 166 6.57 13.50 8.15
N HIS A 167 6.87 12.34 7.56
CA HIS A 167 7.37 12.20 6.20
C HIS A 167 6.42 11.37 5.36
N VAL A 168 5.96 11.93 4.26
CA VAL A 168 5.04 11.29 3.32
C VAL A 168 5.50 11.54 1.91
N ALA A 169 5.56 10.48 1.11
CA ALA A 169 5.84 10.52 -0.31
C ALA A 169 4.82 9.71 -1.11
N VAL A 170 4.70 10.00 -2.39
CA VAL A 170 3.95 9.20 -3.36
C VAL A 170 4.87 8.80 -4.50
N ALA A 171 4.74 7.56 -4.97
CA ALA A 171 5.48 7.05 -6.10
C ALA A 171 4.53 6.43 -7.14
N SER A 172 4.75 6.75 -8.40
CA SER A 172 4.16 6.12 -9.59
C SER A 172 4.87 6.62 -10.86
N ASP A 173 4.42 6.16 -12.03
CA ASP A 173 4.85 6.75 -13.30
C ASP A 173 4.26 8.17 -13.51
N ALA A 174 4.90 8.95 -14.38
CA ALA A 174 4.53 10.36 -14.63
C ALA A 174 3.11 10.51 -15.20
N GLU A 175 2.64 9.53 -16.00
CA GLU A 175 1.29 9.53 -16.56
C GLU A 175 0.25 9.34 -15.46
N THR A 176 0.44 8.35 -14.60
CA THR A 176 -0.45 8.06 -13.45
C THR A 176 -0.48 9.22 -12.46
N LEU A 177 0.66 9.88 -12.17
CA LEU A 177 0.68 11.06 -11.30
C LEU A 177 -0.01 12.30 -11.92
N GLY A 178 -0.53 12.17 -13.15
CA GLY A 178 -1.28 13.24 -13.82
C GLY A 178 -0.42 14.39 -14.31
N ARG A 179 0.89 14.16 -14.50
CA ARG A 179 1.80 15.14 -15.11
C ARG A 179 1.66 15.17 -16.63
N GLU A 180 1.05 14.13 -17.17
CA GLU A 180 0.62 14.02 -18.56
C GLU A 180 -0.87 13.66 -18.60
N VAL A 181 -1.47 13.59 -19.77
CA VAL A 181 -2.88 13.21 -19.92
C VAL A 181 -3.00 11.70 -19.72
N GLY A 182 -3.25 11.27 -18.49
CA GLY A 182 -3.31 9.88 -18.10
C GLY A 182 -4.71 9.40 -17.71
N SER A 183 -4.85 8.10 -17.62
CA SER A 183 -6.10 7.42 -17.22
C SER A 183 -6.17 7.11 -15.73
N GLY A 184 -5.06 7.24 -15.00
CA GLY A 184 -4.88 6.75 -13.64
C GLY A 184 -4.26 5.36 -13.60
N GLY A 185 -4.05 4.83 -12.40
CA GLY A 185 -3.39 3.55 -12.18
C GLY A 185 -3.12 3.29 -10.70
N ASN A 186 -2.09 2.51 -10.43
CA ASN A 186 -1.61 2.29 -9.08
C ASN A 186 -0.63 3.40 -8.69
N VAL A 187 -0.80 3.94 -7.50
CA VAL A 187 0.20 4.77 -6.83
C VAL A 187 0.59 4.10 -5.52
N VAL A 188 1.85 4.19 -5.13
CA VAL A 188 2.31 3.73 -3.83
C VAL A 188 2.55 4.95 -2.94
N ALA A 189 1.76 5.06 -1.87
CA ALA A 189 1.97 6.03 -0.81
C ALA A 189 2.97 5.45 0.19
N ILE A 190 3.93 6.26 0.66
CA ILE A 190 4.99 5.87 1.57
C ILE A 190 5.00 6.86 2.73
N ALA A 191 4.97 6.38 3.96
CA ALA A 191 4.98 7.22 5.14
C ALA A 191 5.89 6.69 6.24
N SER A 192 6.52 7.60 6.98
CA SER A 192 7.39 7.31 8.13
C SER A 192 7.44 8.53 9.06
N ASP A 193 7.82 8.32 10.31
CA ASP A 193 8.18 9.41 11.23
C ASP A 193 9.67 9.78 11.15
N GLU A 194 10.46 9.04 10.37
CA GLU A 194 11.85 9.35 10.05
C GLU A 194 11.99 9.76 8.57
N PRO A 195 13.00 10.57 8.22
CA PRO A 195 13.20 11.02 6.85
C PRO A 195 13.34 9.88 5.84
N LEU A 196 12.62 9.97 4.72
CA LEU A 196 12.71 9.03 3.62
C LEU A 196 13.93 9.30 2.75
N ASP A 197 14.72 8.25 2.43
CA ASP A 197 15.81 8.38 1.45
C ASP A 197 15.25 8.29 0.02
N LEU A 198 14.90 9.44 -0.54
CA LEU A 198 14.30 9.50 -1.87
C LEU A 198 15.25 9.08 -3.00
N GLU A 199 16.56 9.26 -2.82
CA GLU A 199 17.53 8.85 -3.83
C GLU A 199 17.63 7.31 -3.86
N ALA A 200 17.67 6.69 -2.67
CA ALA A 200 17.61 5.24 -2.55
C ALA A 200 16.29 4.69 -3.14
N LEU A 201 15.13 5.30 -2.84
CA LEU A 201 13.84 4.87 -3.40
C LEU A 201 13.83 4.94 -4.93
N ARG A 202 14.28 6.05 -5.54
CA ARG A 202 14.38 6.17 -7.01
C ARG A 202 15.31 5.11 -7.60
N SER A 203 16.44 4.88 -6.96
CA SER A 203 17.40 3.84 -7.38
C SER A 203 16.80 2.45 -7.25
N GLY A 204 16.06 2.18 -6.18
CA GLY A 204 15.34 0.92 -5.95
C GLY A 204 14.28 0.66 -7.02
N PHE A 205 13.47 1.66 -7.36
CA PHE A 205 12.48 1.54 -8.45
C PHE A 205 13.16 1.25 -9.80
N ALA A 206 14.23 1.98 -10.12
CA ALA A 206 14.99 1.73 -11.35
C ALA A 206 15.61 0.32 -11.38
N ALA A 207 16.06 -0.21 -10.25
CA ALA A 207 16.56 -1.59 -10.14
C ALA A 207 15.48 -2.64 -10.39
N GLN A 208 14.22 -2.33 -10.08
CA GLN A 208 13.04 -3.15 -10.42
C GLN A 208 12.55 -2.93 -11.86
N GLY A 209 13.22 -2.07 -12.64
CA GLY A 209 12.80 -1.74 -14.01
C GLY A 209 11.61 -0.77 -14.08
N LEU A 210 11.29 -0.07 -12.99
CA LEU A 210 10.20 0.90 -12.92
C LEU A 210 10.73 2.30 -13.27
N GLU A 211 10.09 2.97 -14.24
CA GLU A 211 10.30 4.38 -14.56
C GLU A 211 9.39 5.25 -13.66
N TRP A 212 9.48 5.04 -12.35
CA TRP A 212 8.63 5.71 -11.37
C TRP A 212 9.30 6.95 -10.77
N GLU A 213 8.50 7.97 -10.59
CA GLU A 213 8.89 9.19 -9.87
C GLU A 213 8.51 9.06 -8.39
N VAL A 214 9.28 9.73 -7.53
CA VAL A 214 8.95 9.91 -6.11
C VAL A 214 8.74 11.38 -5.86
N VAL A 215 7.58 11.73 -5.29
CA VAL A 215 7.15 13.09 -4.98
C VAL A 215 6.94 13.26 -3.49
N GLU A 216 7.58 14.27 -2.88
CA GLU A 216 7.43 14.63 -1.47
C GLU A 216 7.49 16.16 -1.27
N GLY A 217 7.39 16.60 -0.02
CA GLY A 217 7.58 17.99 0.41
C GLY A 217 6.63 18.96 -0.30
N ALA A 218 7.13 20.14 -0.66
CA ALA A 218 6.31 21.19 -1.28
C ALA A 218 5.69 20.79 -2.64
N VAL A 219 6.32 19.85 -3.37
CA VAL A 219 5.77 19.33 -4.63
C VAL A 219 4.57 18.43 -4.33
N LEU A 220 4.65 17.60 -3.30
CA LEU A 220 3.53 16.77 -2.83
C LEU A 220 2.41 17.67 -2.29
N ASP A 221 2.74 18.69 -1.51
CA ASP A 221 1.74 19.62 -0.98
C ASP A 221 0.96 20.32 -2.12
N ALA A 222 1.64 20.75 -3.15
CA ALA A 222 1.01 21.31 -4.33
C ALA A 222 0.17 20.28 -5.12
N TRP A 223 0.61 19.03 -5.15
CA TRP A 223 -0.13 17.94 -5.79
C TRP A 223 -1.38 17.54 -5.01
N ILE A 224 -1.31 17.49 -3.68
CA ILE A 224 -2.45 17.25 -2.79
C ILE A 224 -3.48 18.41 -2.90
N GLY A 225 -3.01 19.65 -2.91
CA GLY A 225 -3.88 20.83 -2.97
C GLY A 225 -4.84 20.90 -1.78
N ASP A 226 -6.09 21.28 -2.05
CA ASP A 226 -7.17 21.41 -1.05
C ASP A 226 -7.95 20.11 -0.84
N SER A 227 -7.32 18.95 -1.04
CA SER A 227 -7.97 17.66 -0.86
C SER A 227 -8.38 17.43 0.59
N PRO A 228 -9.56 16.82 0.84
CA PRO A 228 -10.06 16.64 2.20
C PRO A 228 -9.23 15.61 2.98
N VAL A 229 -9.13 15.80 4.28
CA VAL A 229 -8.66 14.78 5.22
C VAL A 229 -9.81 13.81 5.49
N LEU A 230 -9.53 12.52 5.37
CA LEU A 230 -10.50 11.44 5.63
C LEU A 230 -10.53 11.14 7.13
N THR A 231 -11.73 11.01 7.68
CA THR A 231 -11.95 10.69 9.10
C THR A 231 -13.04 9.64 9.24
N ASP A 232 -13.17 9.03 10.42
CA ASP A 232 -14.23 8.04 10.66
C ASP A 232 -15.65 8.62 10.44
N ASP A 233 -15.81 9.94 10.57
CA ASP A 233 -17.07 10.64 10.31
C ASP A 233 -17.22 11.06 8.83
N PHE A 234 -16.14 11.08 8.05
CA PHE A 234 -16.14 11.54 6.66
C PHE A 234 -15.03 10.87 5.84
N ALA A 235 -15.36 9.81 5.14
CA ALA A 235 -14.45 9.11 4.23
C ALA A 235 -15.20 8.62 2.97
N PRO A 236 -15.55 9.53 2.03
CA PRO A 236 -16.32 9.20 0.83
C PRO A 236 -15.42 8.58 -0.27
N VAL A 237 -14.71 7.48 0.04
CA VAL A 237 -13.73 6.85 -0.84
C VAL A 237 -14.31 6.54 -2.22
N ASP A 238 -15.47 5.88 -2.28
CA ASP A 238 -16.09 5.50 -3.54
C ASP A 238 -16.52 6.71 -4.39
N GLN A 239 -16.86 7.84 -3.75
CA GLN A 239 -17.23 9.08 -4.43
C GLN A 239 -16.00 9.84 -4.94
N LEU A 240 -14.88 9.74 -4.26
CA LEU A 240 -13.59 10.31 -4.67
C LEU A 240 -12.97 9.49 -5.79
N LEU A 241 -13.11 8.17 -5.73
CA LEU A 241 -12.69 7.24 -6.78
C LEU A 241 -13.75 7.25 -7.89
N THR A 242 -13.75 8.26 -8.75
CA THR A 242 -14.75 8.40 -9.81
C THR A 242 -14.29 7.86 -11.16
N PRO A 243 -14.63 6.61 -11.51
CA PRO A 243 -14.50 6.15 -12.88
C PRO A 243 -15.69 6.55 -13.76
N TYR A 244 -16.69 7.25 -13.21
CA TYR A 244 -17.87 7.65 -13.99
C TYR A 244 -17.53 8.86 -14.87
N PRO A 245 -17.48 8.71 -16.20
CA PRO A 245 -17.42 9.86 -17.07
C PRO A 245 -18.63 10.74 -16.71
N SER A 246 -18.39 12.01 -16.37
CA SER A 246 -19.45 12.97 -16.17
C SER A 246 -20.44 12.82 -17.33
N ALA A 247 -21.71 12.55 -17.04
CA ALA A 247 -22.74 12.44 -18.06
C ALA A 247 -22.65 13.71 -18.92
N ARG A 248 -22.24 13.58 -20.16
CA ARG A 248 -22.25 14.69 -21.11
C ARG A 248 -23.68 15.17 -21.16
N ARG A 249 -23.95 16.38 -20.68
CA ARG A 249 -25.24 17.02 -20.92
C ARG A 249 -25.47 16.98 -22.44
N PRO A 250 -26.62 16.47 -22.89
CA PRO A 250 -26.95 16.61 -24.31
C PRO A 250 -26.90 18.11 -24.62
N VAL A 251 -26.10 18.45 -25.61
CA VAL A 251 -26.09 19.79 -26.18
C VAL A 251 -27.45 19.94 -26.85
N ALA A 252 -28.27 20.87 -26.33
CA ALA A 252 -29.55 21.23 -26.92
C ALA A 252 -29.35 21.97 -28.24
#